data_dffb6e858e6a1ae7db910afe3d1a6629
#
_entry.id   dffb6e858e6a1ae7db910afe3d1a6629
#
_cell.length_a   1.000
_cell.length_b   1.000
_cell.length_c   1.000
_cell.angle_alpha   90.00
_cell.angle_beta   90.00
_cell.angle_gamma   90.00
#
_symmetry.space_group_name_H-M   'P 1'
#
loop_
_entity.id
_entity.type
_entity.pdbx_description
1 polymer ?
#
loop_
_entity_poly.entity_id
_entity_poly.type
_entity_poly.pdbx_seq_one_letter_code
_entity_poly.pdbx_strand_id
1 'polypeptide(L)'
;MHRSRRRVVITGMGLIAPTGLSVAELFASQVAGRSGIRTITLFDAHTFPTRIAGEVTGFDLGAFIPDPDRYRLCDRGTLFAIASAQQALKEAGLVPGQGDPTRRGVYTAAEGGGGHFPPLVRAIALAVTGSGTLEPGQFFRAARAGFHPGAELEQEAERMAGHLAAEFEFDGPNMTCQTACAAAAQAIGESAELIRTGEADVMLAGGAQSMIHPYGVTGFCRLTAMSKRNDEAVRASRPFDRDRDGFVLGEGAGFVLLEEAEHARRRGANILAELTGYGTTADAYRMTDPPPDGRGAAAAMRLALRDAELNADQIGYVNAHGTSTPVGDAAESRAIRTVFGTAADRVAVSSSKSMIGHLVAAGGGVELPICVMAMRNGVLPPTINYDTPDPDCNLDYVPNHAREVPVDHVMSNNFGFGGQNVSLIVSRWSGD
;
A
#
# COMPACT_ATOMS: atom_id res chain seq x y z
N MET A 1 -35.12 13.90 7.46
CA MET A 1 -34.38 14.59 6.41
C MET A 1 -33.13 13.74 6.10
N HIS A 2 -33.09 13.03 4.96
CA HIS A 2 -31.87 12.45 4.49
C HIS A 2 -30.91 13.61 4.19
N ARG A 3 -29.89 13.85 5.04
CA ARG A 3 -28.74 14.65 4.61
C ARG A 3 -28.15 13.93 3.41
N SER A 4 -28.04 14.60 2.27
CA SER A 4 -27.26 14.08 1.14
C SER A 4 -25.88 13.71 1.67
N ARG A 5 -25.43 12.50 1.37
CA ARG A 5 -24.10 12.00 1.78
C ARG A 5 -23.03 12.95 1.23
N ARG A 6 -22.10 13.40 2.09
CA ARG A 6 -20.99 14.26 1.65
C ARG A 6 -20.12 13.47 0.65
N ARG A 7 -19.82 14.09 -0.47
CA ARG A 7 -18.92 13.50 -1.49
C ARG A 7 -17.47 13.67 -1.06
N VAL A 8 -16.64 12.70 -1.34
CA VAL A 8 -15.21 12.68 -0.97
C VAL A 8 -14.37 12.66 -2.22
N VAL A 9 -13.48 13.64 -2.33
CA VAL A 9 -12.60 13.80 -3.50
C VAL A 9 -11.13 13.69 -3.12
N ILE A 10 -10.31 13.27 -4.06
CA ILE A 10 -8.86 13.25 -3.96
C ILE A 10 -8.34 14.54 -4.59
N THR A 11 -7.61 15.33 -3.81
CA THR A 11 -7.03 16.60 -4.27
C THR A 11 -5.51 16.58 -4.35
N GLY A 12 -4.88 15.60 -3.72
CA GLY A 12 -3.43 15.43 -3.79
C GLY A 12 -3.01 13.98 -3.57
N MET A 13 -1.90 13.62 -4.17
CA MET A 13 -1.30 12.30 -4.09
C MET A 13 0.21 12.42 -3.96
N GLY A 14 0.83 11.53 -3.19
CA GLY A 14 2.28 11.43 -3.10
C GLY A 14 2.71 10.01 -2.80
N LEU A 15 3.84 9.61 -3.31
CA LEU A 15 4.37 8.28 -3.08
C LEU A 15 5.89 8.22 -3.21
N ILE A 16 6.45 7.19 -2.59
CA ILE A 16 7.83 6.71 -2.74
C ILE A 16 7.76 5.21 -2.99
N ALA A 17 8.36 4.74 -4.08
CA ALA A 17 8.33 3.34 -4.47
C ALA A 17 9.61 2.94 -5.23
N PRO A 18 9.89 1.63 -5.44
CA PRO A 18 11.14 1.16 -6.05
C PRO A 18 11.47 1.71 -7.45
N THR A 19 10.46 2.10 -8.22
CA THR A 19 10.64 2.60 -9.59
C THR A 19 10.25 4.07 -9.78
N GLY A 20 10.04 4.81 -8.69
CA GLY A 20 9.76 6.25 -8.76
C GLY A 20 9.63 6.88 -7.37
N LEU A 21 10.17 8.08 -7.21
CA LEU A 21 10.09 8.89 -6.00
C LEU A 21 8.96 9.94 -6.08
N SER A 22 8.09 9.81 -7.07
CA SER A 22 6.89 10.62 -7.26
C SER A 22 5.82 9.83 -8.01
N VAL A 23 4.57 10.29 -7.94
CA VAL A 23 3.43 9.67 -8.66
C VAL A 23 3.71 9.62 -10.17
N ALA A 24 4.23 10.71 -10.75
CA ALA A 24 4.52 10.79 -12.17
C ALA A 24 5.63 9.82 -12.61
N GLU A 25 6.72 9.72 -11.85
CA GLU A 25 7.83 8.81 -12.13
C GLU A 25 7.40 7.34 -12.02
N LEU A 26 6.68 7.00 -10.93
CA LEU A 26 6.17 5.64 -10.77
C LEU A 26 5.22 5.28 -11.90
N PHE A 27 4.25 6.13 -12.23
CA PHE A 27 3.29 5.83 -13.29
C PHE A 27 3.97 5.65 -14.64
N ALA A 28 4.92 6.52 -14.99
CA ALA A 28 5.71 6.38 -16.22
C ALA A 28 6.51 5.06 -16.26
N SER A 29 7.05 4.65 -15.12
CA SER A 29 7.76 3.36 -14.99
C SER A 29 6.82 2.18 -15.11
N GLN A 30 5.61 2.27 -14.53
CA GLN A 30 4.57 1.25 -14.62
C GLN A 30 4.10 1.07 -16.08
N VAL A 31 3.80 2.17 -16.78
CA VAL A 31 3.41 2.13 -18.21
C VAL A 31 4.52 1.53 -19.08
N ALA A 32 5.77 1.83 -18.76
CA ALA A 32 6.93 1.29 -19.49
C ALA A 32 7.28 -0.17 -19.11
N GLY A 33 6.56 -0.80 -18.18
CA GLY A 33 6.82 -2.18 -17.74
C GLY A 33 8.17 -2.36 -17.04
N ARG A 34 8.67 -1.34 -16.34
CA ARG A 34 9.99 -1.41 -15.69
C ARG A 34 9.90 -2.07 -14.32
N SER A 35 10.68 -3.13 -14.11
CA SER A 35 10.82 -3.77 -12.81
C SER A 35 11.82 -3.03 -11.92
N GLY A 36 11.43 -2.77 -10.67
CA GLY A 36 12.32 -2.30 -9.60
C GLY A 36 12.87 -3.42 -8.72
N ILE A 37 12.57 -4.67 -9.06
CA ILE A 37 13.02 -5.83 -8.29
C ILE A 37 14.47 -6.15 -8.64
N ARG A 38 15.30 -6.30 -7.61
CA ARG A 38 16.74 -6.55 -7.72
C ARG A 38 17.25 -7.37 -6.55
N THR A 39 18.51 -7.77 -6.60
CA THR A 39 19.21 -8.37 -5.45
C THR A 39 19.21 -7.36 -4.29
N ILE A 40 18.93 -7.84 -3.08
CA ILE A 40 18.93 -7.03 -1.84
C ILE A 40 20.33 -6.44 -1.63
N THR A 41 20.38 -5.13 -1.38
CA THR A 41 21.61 -4.38 -1.09
C THR A 41 21.62 -3.73 0.29
N LEU A 42 20.47 -3.61 0.96
CA LEU A 42 20.33 -3.01 2.28
C LEU A 42 21.00 -3.83 3.40
N PHE A 43 21.22 -5.13 3.16
CA PHE A 43 21.97 -6.01 4.04
C PHE A 43 22.55 -7.21 3.26
N ASP A 44 23.47 -7.95 3.86
CA ASP A 44 23.99 -9.17 3.28
C ASP A 44 22.97 -10.31 3.36
N ALA A 45 22.32 -10.59 2.24
CA ALA A 45 21.26 -11.60 2.13
C ALA A 45 21.76 -12.97 1.62
N HIS A 46 23.08 -13.22 1.48
CA HIS A 46 23.61 -14.42 0.78
C HIS A 46 23.15 -15.75 1.42
N THR A 47 22.87 -15.78 2.72
CA THR A 47 22.41 -16.98 3.43
C THR A 47 20.88 -17.15 3.45
N PHE A 48 20.13 -16.17 2.90
CA PHE A 48 18.67 -16.20 2.92
C PHE A 48 18.11 -16.99 1.74
N PRO A 49 16.97 -17.70 1.92
CA PRO A 49 16.28 -18.39 0.83
C PRO A 49 15.86 -17.45 -0.30
N THR A 50 15.44 -16.21 0.06
CA THR A 50 15.10 -15.12 -0.83
C THR A 50 16.12 -14.00 -0.69
N ARG A 51 16.71 -13.56 -1.82
CA ARG A 51 17.77 -12.55 -1.88
C ARG A 51 17.41 -11.38 -2.78
N ILE A 52 16.12 -11.23 -3.08
CA ILE A 52 15.58 -10.23 -4.01
C ILE A 52 14.47 -9.42 -3.34
N ALA A 53 14.40 -8.14 -3.69
CA ALA A 53 13.36 -7.22 -3.20
C ALA A 53 13.19 -6.03 -4.15
N GLY A 54 12.10 -5.31 -4.00
CA GLY A 54 11.88 -3.98 -4.55
C GLY A 54 12.39 -2.92 -3.58
N GLU A 55 13.65 -2.54 -3.67
CA GLU A 55 14.25 -1.50 -2.82
C GLU A 55 14.08 -0.11 -3.42
N VAL A 56 13.75 0.86 -2.58
CA VAL A 56 13.80 2.28 -2.94
C VAL A 56 15.25 2.75 -2.97
N THR A 57 15.67 3.31 -4.08
CA THR A 57 17.04 3.82 -4.26
C THR A 57 17.05 5.30 -4.54
N GLY A 58 18.15 6.00 -4.15
CA GLY A 58 18.31 7.43 -4.39
C GLY A 58 17.39 8.31 -3.55
N PHE A 59 16.78 7.79 -2.50
CA PHE A 59 15.92 8.56 -1.60
C PHE A 59 16.76 9.41 -0.64
N ASP A 60 16.41 10.69 -0.58
CA ASP A 60 16.93 11.66 0.39
C ASP A 60 15.75 12.50 0.91
N LEU A 61 15.47 12.43 2.21
CA LEU A 61 14.36 13.18 2.83
C LEU A 61 14.58 14.71 2.71
N GLY A 62 15.82 15.18 2.67
CA GLY A 62 16.15 16.60 2.50
C GLY A 62 15.69 17.20 1.17
N ALA A 63 15.40 16.36 0.17
CA ALA A 63 14.79 16.84 -1.08
C ALA A 63 13.28 17.18 -0.92
N PHE A 64 12.65 16.76 0.16
CA PHE A 64 11.20 16.90 0.38
C PHE A 64 10.86 17.90 1.49
N ILE A 65 11.64 17.93 2.58
CA ILE A 65 11.39 18.79 3.75
C ILE A 65 12.65 19.56 4.15
N PRO A 66 12.51 20.76 4.79
CA PRO A 66 13.64 21.61 5.14
C PRO A 66 14.52 21.08 6.28
N ASP A 67 13.94 20.36 7.26
CA ASP A 67 14.64 19.86 8.45
C ASP A 67 14.54 18.32 8.56
N PRO A 68 15.30 17.56 7.77
CA PRO A 68 15.29 16.10 7.81
C PRO A 68 15.89 15.52 9.10
N ASP A 69 16.79 16.25 9.77
CA ASP A 69 17.50 15.80 10.99
C ASP A 69 16.54 15.58 12.17
N ARG A 70 15.38 16.24 12.17
CA ARG A 70 14.30 16.02 13.13
C ARG A 70 13.88 14.56 13.20
N TYR A 71 13.95 13.85 12.07
CA TYR A 71 13.47 12.48 11.88
C TYR A 71 14.60 11.43 11.87
N ARG A 72 15.82 11.76 12.31
CA ARG A 72 17.00 10.87 12.26
C ARG A 72 16.87 9.57 13.07
N LEU A 73 15.90 9.48 13.99
CA LEU A 73 15.64 8.28 14.78
C LEU A 73 14.48 7.44 14.21
N CYS A 74 13.73 7.99 13.26
CA CYS A 74 12.61 7.29 12.65
C CYS A 74 13.09 6.13 11.76
N ASP A 75 12.24 5.13 11.62
CA ASP A 75 12.44 4.07 10.65
C ASP A 75 12.31 4.58 9.21
N ARG A 76 12.82 3.80 8.27
CA ARG A 76 12.83 4.12 6.85
C ARG A 76 11.42 4.30 6.27
N GLY A 77 10.43 3.54 6.75
CA GLY A 77 9.03 3.65 6.33
C GLY A 77 8.45 5.01 6.71
N THR A 78 8.70 5.47 7.94
CA THR A 78 8.27 6.81 8.41
C THR A 78 8.89 7.93 7.59
N LEU A 79 10.17 7.82 7.18
CA LEU A 79 10.80 8.81 6.29
C LEU A 79 10.12 8.84 4.91
N PHE A 80 9.77 7.70 4.36
CA PHE A 80 8.99 7.63 3.11
C PHE A 80 7.60 8.24 3.27
N ALA A 81 6.93 8.01 4.41
CA ALA A 81 5.62 8.58 4.70
C ALA A 81 5.64 10.10 4.69
N ILE A 82 6.62 10.72 5.37
CA ILE A 82 6.78 12.18 5.42
C ILE A 82 6.97 12.75 4.01
N ALA A 83 7.86 12.15 3.21
CA ALA A 83 8.11 12.59 1.84
C ALA A 83 6.86 12.44 0.95
N SER A 84 6.12 11.33 1.09
CA SER A 84 4.89 11.09 0.33
C SER A 84 3.77 12.06 0.73
N ALA A 85 3.61 12.30 2.02
CA ALA A 85 2.63 13.25 2.56
C ALA A 85 2.93 14.67 2.07
N GLN A 86 4.19 15.09 2.12
CA GLN A 86 4.61 16.41 1.60
C GLN A 86 4.26 16.59 0.11
N GLN A 87 4.44 15.55 -0.71
CA GLN A 87 4.04 15.58 -2.12
C GLN A 87 2.53 15.75 -2.26
N ALA A 88 1.73 14.97 -1.49
CA ALA A 88 0.27 15.04 -1.54
C ALA A 88 -0.26 16.43 -1.15
N LEU A 89 0.26 17.02 -0.08
CA LEU A 89 -0.13 18.37 0.34
C LEU A 89 0.26 19.42 -0.71
N LYS A 90 1.46 19.32 -1.28
CA LYS A 90 1.94 20.22 -2.33
C LYS A 90 1.06 20.16 -3.58
N GLU A 91 0.71 18.96 -4.04
CA GLU A 91 -0.18 18.77 -5.20
C GLU A 91 -1.57 19.34 -4.93
N ALA A 92 -2.09 19.11 -3.72
CA ALA A 92 -3.38 19.66 -3.30
C ALA A 92 -3.38 21.20 -3.13
N GLY A 93 -2.21 21.83 -3.06
CA GLY A 93 -2.11 23.25 -2.71
C GLY A 93 -2.62 23.56 -1.30
N LEU A 94 -2.54 22.56 -0.38
CA LEU A 94 -2.93 22.76 1.00
C LEU A 94 -1.74 23.27 1.80
N VAL A 95 -1.89 24.47 2.39
CA VAL A 95 -0.83 25.11 3.16
C VAL A 95 -1.10 24.87 4.65
N PRO A 96 -0.08 24.45 5.44
CA PRO A 96 -0.17 24.42 6.89
C PRO A 96 -0.60 25.78 7.46
N GLY A 97 -1.32 25.78 8.57
CA GLY A 97 -1.81 27.01 9.23
C GLY A 97 -3.03 27.69 8.58
N GLN A 98 -3.53 27.22 7.44
CA GLN A 98 -4.73 27.78 6.81
C GLN A 98 -5.99 26.98 7.17
N GLY A 99 -7.06 27.65 7.62
CA GLY A 99 -8.33 27.05 7.98
C GLY A 99 -8.32 26.44 9.39
N ASP A 100 -9.30 25.58 9.69
CA ASP A 100 -9.45 24.94 11.00
C ASP A 100 -8.63 23.64 11.08
N PRO A 101 -7.54 23.59 11.87
CA PRO A 101 -6.69 22.40 11.97
C PRO A 101 -7.42 21.21 12.62
N THR A 102 -8.45 21.46 13.46
CA THR A 102 -9.22 20.40 14.11
C THR A 102 -10.14 19.65 13.15
N ARG A 103 -10.33 20.17 11.94
CA ARG A 103 -11.09 19.56 10.85
C ARG A 103 -10.20 18.78 9.86
N ARG A 104 -8.90 18.72 10.14
CA ARG A 104 -7.90 18.01 9.34
C ARG A 104 -7.35 16.85 10.14
N GLY A 105 -7.44 15.65 9.60
CA GLY A 105 -6.99 14.44 10.28
C GLY A 105 -5.95 13.65 9.50
N VAL A 106 -5.34 12.70 10.19
CA VAL A 106 -4.35 11.76 9.64
C VAL A 106 -4.82 10.34 9.95
N TYR A 107 -4.81 9.47 8.95
CA TYR A 107 -5.03 8.05 9.16
C TYR A 107 -3.95 7.26 8.42
N THR A 108 -3.06 6.63 9.17
CA THR A 108 -1.94 5.89 8.62
C THR A 108 -2.14 4.38 8.72
N ALA A 109 -1.50 3.68 7.81
CA ALA A 109 -1.25 2.26 7.89
C ALA A 109 0.25 2.01 8.07
N ALA A 110 0.60 1.31 9.12
CA ALA A 110 1.94 0.83 9.38
C ALA A 110 1.86 -0.54 10.04
N GLU A 111 2.82 -1.39 9.80
CA GLU A 111 3.05 -2.51 10.70
C GLU A 111 4.11 -2.06 11.70
N GLY A 112 3.87 -2.32 12.99
CA GLY A 112 4.83 -2.02 14.04
C GLY A 112 6.17 -2.67 13.72
N GLY A 113 7.26 -1.92 13.85
CA GLY A 113 8.60 -2.42 13.62
C GLY A 113 8.96 -3.52 14.59
N GLY A 114 9.79 -4.46 14.16
CA GLY A 114 10.31 -5.52 15.03
C GLY A 114 11.40 -5.06 16.02
N GLY A 115 11.33 -3.80 16.48
CA GLY A 115 12.39 -3.18 17.27
C GLY A 115 13.56 -2.67 16.38
N HIS A 116 14.41 -1.83 16.94
CA HIS A 116 15.63 -1.42 16.26
C HIS A 116 16.57 -2.62 16.10
N PHE A 117 16.61 -3.19 14.89
CA PHE A 117 17.21 -4.51 14.63
C PHE A 117 18.68 -4.65 15.04
N PRO A 118 19.63 -3.73 14.75
CA PRO A 118 21.03 -3.92 15.10
C PRO A 118 21.29 -4.03 16.62
N PRO A 119 20.74 -3.18 17.49
CA PRO A 119 20.89 -3.34 18.94
C PRO A 119 20.24 -4.64 19.46
N LEU A 120 19.08 -5.03 18.91
CA LEU A 120 18.38 -6.27 19.28
C LEU A 120 19.27 -7.48 19.01
N VAL A 121 19.80 -7.61 17.81
CA VAL A 121 20.68 -8.74 17.43
C VAL A 121 21.94 -8.75 18.30
N ARG A 122 22.53 -7.58 18.56
CA ARG A 122 23.70 -7.48 19.45
C ARG A 122 23.37 -7.95 20.87
N ALA A 123 22.23 -7.55 21.41
CA ALA A 123 21.79 -7.98 22.74
C ALA A 123 21.56 -9.49 22.82
N ILE A 124 20.96 -10.07 21.77
CA ILE A 124 20.77 -11.52 21.64
C ILE A 124 22.14 -12.23 21.56
N ALA A 125 23.04 -11.77 20.68
CA ALA A 125 24.35 -12.38 20.48
C ALA A 125 25.21 -12.37 21.75
N LEU A 126 25.13 -11.31 22.57
CA LEU A 126 25.80 -11.21 23.85
C LEU A 126 25.16 -12.09 24.94
N ALA A 127 23.92 -12.48 24.76
CA ALA A 127 23.17 -13.27 25.77
C ALA A 127 23.07 -14.75 25.41
N VAL A 128 23.45 -15.19 24.24
CA VAL A 128 23.47 -16.60 23.84
C VAL A 128 24.75 -17.24 24.33
N THR A 129 24.60 -18.31 25.12
CA THR A 129 25.73 -19.13 25.64
C THR A 129 26.30 -20.04 24.54
N GLY A 130 27.46 -20.64 24.82
CA GLY A 130 28.07 -21.66 23.95
C GLY A 130 27.20 -22.90 23.71
N SER A 131 26.20 -23.15 24.58
CA SER A 131 25.17 -24.19 24.38
C SER A 131 23.97 -23.75 23.53
N GLY A 132 23.92 -22.51 23.05
CA GLY A 132 22.80 -21.96 22.32
C GLY A 132 21.62 -21.52 23.19
N THR A 133 21.79 -21.48 24.52
CA THR A 133 20.73 -21.03 25.43
C THR A 133 20.81 -19.54 25.64
N LEU A 134 19.65 -18.84 25.55
CA LEU A 134 19.56 -17.42 25.89
C LEU A 134 19.54 -17.22 27.40
N GLU A 135 20.47 -16.40 27.92
CA GLU A 135 20.52 -15.98 29.32
C GLU A 135 19.77 -14.65 29.51
N PRO A 136 18.55 -14.66 30.10
CA PRO A 136 17.71 -13.46 30.17
C PRO A 136 18.39 -12.29 30.87
N GLY A 137 19.12 -12.55 31.95
CA GLY A 137 19.84 -11.50 32.69
C GLY A 137 20.95 -10.83 31.90
N GLN A 138 21.62 -11.56 30.99
CA GLN A 138 22.61 -10.99 30.07
C GLN A 138 21.92 -10.19 28.96
N PHE A 139 20.81 -10.72 28.40
CA PHE A 139 20.01 -10.02 27.44
C PHE A 139 19.55 -8.64 27.96
N PHE A 140 18.94 -8.59 29.15
CA PHE A 140 18.46 -7.32 29.71
C PHE A 140 19.61 -6.34 30.00
N ARG A 141 20.76 -6.78 30.44
CA ARG A 141 21.92 -5.91 30.60
C ARG A 141 22.41 -5.33 29.26
N ALA A 142 22.53 -6.18 28.25
CA ALA A 142 22.98 -5.78 26.92
C ALA A 142 21.96 -4.85 26.23
N ALA A 143 20.66 -5.15 26.31
CA ALA A 143 19.59 -4.33 25.79
C ALA A 143 19.57 -2.94 26.45
N ARG A 144 19.64 -2.90 27.80
CA ARG A 144 19.68 -1.62 28.54
C ARG A 144 20.88 -0.75 28.19
N ALA A 145 22.01 -1.36 27.83
CA ALA A 145 23.23 -0.63 27.44
C ALA A 145 23.23 -0.20 25.96
N GLY A 146 22.51 -0.93 25.10
CA GLY A 146 22.58 -0.74 23.65
C GLY A 146 21.36 -0.10 23.01
N PHE A 147 20.19 -0.16 23.65
CA PHE A 147 18.97 0.41 23.09
C PHE A 147 18.88 1.91 23.36
N HIS A 148 18.47 2.65 22.33
CA HIS A 148 18.20 4.08 22.46
C HIS A 148 16.70 4.28 22.66
N PRO A 149 16.21 4.79 23.81
CA PRO A 149 14.77 4.86 24.11
C PRO A 149 13.95 5.58 23.03
N GLY A 150 14.49 6.68 22.47
CA GLY A 150 13.82 7.39 21.37
C GLY A 150 13.70 6.56 20.10
N ALA A 151 14.75 5.80 19.73
CA ALA A 151 14.69 4.94 18.54
C ALA A 151 13.75 3.74 18.73
N GLU A 152 13.64 3.21 19.95
CA GLU A 152 12.65 2.15 20.25
C GLU A 152 11.22 2.71 20.22
N LEU A 153 11.00 3.92 20.72
CA LEU A 153 9.70 4.59 20.65
C LEU A 153 9.25 4.81 19.18
N GLU A 154 10.19 5.11 18.28
CA GLU A 154 9.88 5.30 16.84
C GLU A 154 9.47 3.99 16.12
N GLN A 155 9.59 2.84 16.79
CA GLN A 155 9.08 1.56 16.24
C GLN A 155 7.59 1.33 16.50
N GLU A 156 6.95 2.17 17.31
CA GLU A 156 5.51 2.08 17.56
C GLU A 156 4.73 2.59 16.34
N ALA A 157 3.72 1.83 15.88
CA ALA A 157 3.02 2.09 14.63
C ALA A 157 2.33 3.47 14.57
N GLU A 158 1.84 3.96 15.70
CA GLU A 158 1.16 5.27 15.80
C GLU A 158 2.10 6.46 15.69
N ARG A 159 3.42 6.26 15.82
CA ARG A 159 4.40 7.35 15.72
C ARG A 159 4.38 8.03 14.37
N MET A 160 4.20 7.27 13.31
CA MET A 160 4.06 7.80 11.95
C MET A 160 2.91 8.81 11.86
N ALA A 161 1.73 8.46 12.36
CA ALA A 161 0.58 9.37 12.35
C ALA A 161 0.84 10.63 13.17
N GLY A 162 1.49 10.50 14.33
CA GLY A 162 1.90 11.62 15.18
C GLY A 162 2.89 12.57 14.49
N HIS A 163 3.89 12.04 13.78
CA HIS A 163 4.84 12.84 13.01
C HIS A 163 4.16 13.62 11.87
N LEU A 164 3.28 12.94 11.11
CA LEU A 164 2.56 13.59 10.01
C LEU A 164 1.62 14.69 10.54
N ALA A 165 0.91 14.44 11.63
CA ALA A 165 0.04 15.42 12.25
C ALA A 165 0.84 16.67 12.72
N ALA A 166 1.98 16.46 13.38
CA ALA A 166 2.82 17.54 13.88
C ALA A 166 3.51 18.33 12.75
N GLU A 167 3.96 17.65 11.68
CA GLU A 167 4.64 18.28 10.54
C GLU A 167 3.70 19.17 9.74
N PHE A 168 2.44 18.72 9.56
CA PHE A 168 1.48 19.37 8.69
C PHE A 168 0.36 20.13 9.43
N GLU A 169 0.45 20.24 10.75
CA GLU A 169 -0.51 20.96 11.59
C GLU A 169 -1.95 20.43 11.44
N PHE A 170 -2.11 19.11 11.60
CA PHE A 170 -3.38 18.40 11.54
C PHE A 170 -3.81 17.99 12.95
N ASP A 171 -4.74 18.74 13.57
CA ASP A 171 -5.19 18.56 14.96
C ASP A 171 -6.52 17.80 15.08
N GLY A 172 -7.04 17.30 13.96
CA GLY A 172 -8.27 16.50 13.89
C GLY A 172 -8.05 15.03 14.22
N PRO A 173 -8.89 14.11 13.72
CA PRO A 173 -8.73 12.68 13.95
C PRO A 173 -7.32 12.18 13.61
N ASN A 174 -6.68 11.47 14.54
CA ASN A 174 -5.33 10.92 14.34
C ASN A 174 -5.37 9.42 14.66
N MET A 175 -5.19 8.58 13.64
CA MET A 175 -5.45 7.15 13.73
C MET A 175 -4.39 6.34 12.98
N THR A 176 -4.21 5.11 13.43
CA THR A 176 -3.35 4.10 12.76
C THR A 176 -4.05 2.76 12.74
N CYS A 177 -3.99 2.04 11.62
CA CYS A 177 -4.45 0.65 11.54
C CYS A 177 -3.34 -0.31 11.11
N GLN A 178 -3.50 -1.57 11.55
CA GLN A 178 -2.57 -2.68 11.30
C GLN A 178 -3.37 -3.87 10.76
N THR A 179 -3.83 -3.78 9.52
CA THR A 179 -4.61 -4.83 8.85
C THR A 179 -3.82 -5.47 7.70
N ALA A 180 -2.53 -5.70 7.99
CA ALA A 180 -1.58 -6.30 7.06
C ALA A 180 -1.63 -5.64 5.67
N CYS A 181 -1.69 -6.43 4.60
CA CYS A 181 -1.63 -5.90 3.23
C CYS A 181 -2.84 -5.04 2.82
N ALA A 182 -3.92 -5.04 3.60
CA ALA A 182 -5.11 -4.21 3.36
C ALA A 182 -5.05 -2.83 4.08
N ALA A 183 -4.05 -2.61 4.94
CA ALA A 183 -4.06 -1.52 5.91
C ALA A 183 -4.17 -0.12 5.27
N ALA A 184 -3.36 0.21 4.24
CA ALA A 184 -3.43 1.53 3.60
C ALA A 184 -4.76 1.76 2.87
N ALA A 185 -5.30 0.75 2.20
CA ALA A 185 -6.60 0.85 1.56
C ALA A 185 -7.72 1.02 2.61
N GLN A 186 -7.61 0.36 3.76
CA GLN A 186 -8.55 0.55 4.88
C GLN A 186 -8.43 1.97 5.46
N ALA A 187 -7.23 2.46 5.73
CA ALA A 187 -7.02 3.82 6.23
C ALA A 187 -7.64 4.87 5.29
N ILE A 188 -7.52 4.69 3.98
CA ILE A 188 -8.13 5.56 2.96
C ILE A 188 -9.66 5.46 3.00
N GLY A 189 -10.23 4.25 3.02
CA GLY A 189 -11.67 4.03 3.07
C GLY A 189 -12.32 4.57 4.33
N GLU A 190 -11.74 4.29 5.49
CA GLU A 190 -12.21 4.79 6.80
C GLU A 190 -12.10 6.32 6.89
N SER A 191 -11.05 6.92 6.32
CA SER A 191 -10.90 8.36 6.21
C SER A 191 -12.04 9.00 5.41
N ALA A 192 -12.45 8.35 4.33
CA ALA A 192 -13.61 8.81 3.57
C ALA A 192 -14.89 8.76 4.41
N GLU A 193 -15.08 7.75 5.25
CA GLU A 193 -16.24 7.69 6.16
C GLU A 193 -16.22 8.82 7.20
N LEU A 194 -15.06 9.16 7.78
CA LEU A 194 -14.93 10.31 8.69
C LEU A 194 -15.31 11.63 8.01
N ILE A 195 -14.99 11.80 6.73
CA ILE A 195 -15.43 12.97 5.96
C ILE A 195 -16.93 12.89 5.68
N ARG A 196 -17.46 11.74 5.29
CA ARG A 196 -18.89 11.52 4.98
C ARG A 196 -19.78 11.77 6.17
N THR A 197 -19.36 11.37 7.37
CA THR A 197 -20.07 11.60 8.65
C THR A 197 -19.91 13.02 9.17
N GLY A 198 -18.97 13.81 8.62
CA GLY A 198 -18.73 15.19 9.00
C GLY A 198 -17.82 15.37 10.20
N GLU A 199 -17.05 14.35 10.55
CA GLU A 199 -16.04 14.43 11.63
C GLU A 199 -14.77 15.15 11.19
N ALA A 200 -14.43 15.06 9.91
CA ALA A 200 -13.36 15.81 9.28
C ALA A 200 -13.82 16.48 7.97
N ASP A 201 -13.09 17.47 7.48
CA ASP A 201 -13.24 18.04 6.13
C ASP A 201 -12.07 17.64 5.21
N VAL A 202 -10.92 17.33 5.82
CA VAL A 202 -9.70 16.91 5.13
C VAL A 202 -9.07 15.74 5.88
N MET A 203 -8.65 14.70 5.16
CA MET A 203 -7.92 13.58 5.73
C MET A 203 -6.69 13.26 4.87
N LEU A 204 -5.53 13.23 5.50
CA LEU A 204 -4.31 12.65 4.92
C LEU A 204 -4.31 11.16 5.23
N ALA A 205 -4.47 10.32 4.21
CA ALA A 205 -4.66 8.89 4.39
C ALA A 205 -3.73 8.07 3.50
N GLY A 206 -3.19 7.00 4.03
CA GLY A 206 -2.28 6.13 3.29
C GLY A 206 -1.47 5.23 4.21
N GLY A 207 -0.31 4.80 3.74
CA GLY A 207 0.55 3.93 4.53
C GLY A 207 1.99 3.90 4.05
N ALA A 208 2.86 3.41 4.90
CA ALA A 208 4.27 3.22 4.59
C ALA A 208 4.80 1.93 5.22
N GLN A 209 5.79 1.33 4.55
CA GLN A 209 6.41 0.09 5.01
C GLN A 209 7.84 -0.03 4.49
N SER A 210 8.74 -0.48 5.36
CA SER A 210 10.07 -0.94 4.97
C SER A 210 10.45 -2.17 5.81
N MET A 211 10.25 -3.36 5.25
CA MET A 211 10.55 -4.65 5.89
C MET A 211 11.75 -5.36 5.24
N ILE A 212 12.51 -4.65 4.39
CA ILE A 212 13.71 -5.20 3.74
C ILE A 212 14.90 -5.11 4.71
N HIS A 213 14.82 -5.88 5.76
CA HIS A 213 15.88 -6.07 6.75
C HIS A 213 15.88 -7.53 7.22
N PRO A 214 16.96 -8.04 7.85
CA PRO A 214 17.10 -9.46 8.17
C PRO A 214 15.94 -10.06 8.94
N TYR A 215 15.35 -9.33 9.90
CA TYR A 215 14.22 -9.81 10.69
C TYR A 215 12.94 -9.92 9.83
N GLY A 216 12.60 -8.89 9.06
CA GLY A 216 11.43 -8.89 8.17
C GLY A 216 11.51 -9.97 7.11
N VAL A 217 12.64 -10.07 6.39
CA VAL A 217 12.85 -11.11 5.38
C VAL A 217 12.81 -12.50 5.98
N THR A 218 13.38 -12.71 7.20
CA THR A 218 13.27 -14.00 7.90
C THR A 218 11.83 -14.36 8.18
N GLY A 219 11.02 -13.43 8.70
CA GLY A 219 9.61 -13.65 9.01
C GLY A 219 8.85 -14.14 7.78
N PHE A 220 8.93 -13.42 6.67
CA PHE A 220 8.25 -13.79 5.42
C PHE A 220 8.81 -15.07 4.77
N CYS A 221 10.11 -15.33 4.85
CA CYS A 221 10.69 -16.60 4.40
C CYS A 221 10.12 -17.80 5.16
N ARG A 222 9.87 -17.65 6.47
CA ARG A 222 9.28 -18.73 7.29
C ARG A 222 7.81 -19.00 6.97
N LEU A 223 7.11 -18.02 6.42
CA LEU A 223 5.74 -18.22 5.89
C LEU A 223 5.73 -18.98 4.57
N THR A 224 6.90 -19.23 3.96
CA THR A 224 7.07 -19.93 2.66
C THR A 224 6.28 -19.30 1.50
N ALA A 225 5.98 -18.01 1.61
CA ALA A 225 5.15 -17.28 0.65
C ALA A 225 5.96 -16.40 -0.32
N MET A 226 7.29 -16.29 -0.12
CA MET A 226 8.18 -15.49 -0.96
C MET A 226 8.77 -16.29 -2.12
N SER A 227 8.91 -15.63 -3.27
CA SER A 227 9.62 -16.18 -4.43
C SER A 227 11.09 -16.45 -4.12
N LYS A 228 11.63 -17.53 -4.67
CA LYS A 228 13.03 -17.93 -4.57
C LYS A 228 13.78 -17.80 -5.90
N ARG A 229 13.23 -17.09 -6.89
CA ARG A 229 13.84 -16.85 -8.20
C ARG A 229 14.98 -15.83 -8.13
N ASN A 230 15.97 -16.11 -7.29
CA ASN A 230 17.08 -15.19 -6.99
C ASN A 230 17.94 -14.84 -8.22
N ASP A 231 18.06 -15.77 -9.18
CA ASP A 231 18.92 -15.60 -10.34
C ASP A 231 18.23 -14.81 -11.48
N GLU A 232 16.91 -14.62 -11.37
CA GLU A 232 16.09 -13.88 -12.33
C GLU A 232 15.24 -12.80 -11.62
N ALA A 233 15.87 -11.95 -10.82
CA ALA A 233 15.19 -11.00 -9.94
C ALA A 233 14.05 -10.22 -10.61
N VAL A 234 14.31 -9.64 -11.79
CA VAL A 234 13.32 -8.84 -12.55
C VAL A 234 12.11 -9.64 -13.03
N ARG A 235 12.23 -10.97 -13.07
CA ARG A 235 11.18 -11.90 -13.52
C ARG A 235 10.51 -12.66 -12.37
N ALA A 236 10.89 -12.36 -11.11
CA ALA A 236 10.43 -13.13 -9.95
C ALA A 236 8.97 -12.84 -9.60
N SER A 237 8.58 -11.56 -9.58
CA SER A 237 7.17 -11.20 -9.38
C SER A 237 6.43 -11.34 -10.70
N ARG A 238 5.52 -12.32 -10.75
CA ARG A 238 4.79 -12.73 -11.97
C ARG A 238 3.32 -13.07 -11.65
N PRO A 239 2.53 -12.07 -11.22
CA PRO A 239 1.14 -12.29 -10.84
C PRO A 239 0.35 -12.98 -11.95
N PHE A 240 -0.50 -13.93 -11.56
CA PHE A 240 -1.39 -14.70 -12.44
C PHE A 240 -0.70 -15.65 -13.45
N ASP A 241 0.61 -15.59 -13.57
CA ASP A 241 1.38 -16.53 -14.41
C ASP A 241 1.36 -17.93 -13.77
N ARG A 242 1.29 -18.98 -14.59
CA ARG A 242 1.26 -20.37 -14.11
C ARG A 242 2.47 -20.75 -13.28
N ASP A 243 3.64 -20.21 -13.63
CA ASP A 243 4.92 -20.57 -13.02
C ASP A 243 5.30 -19.63 -11.85
N ARG A 244 4.32 -18.88 -11.27
CA ARG A 244 4.52 -18.05 -10.08
C ARG A 244 4.82 -18.92 -8.85
N ASP A 245 5.72 -18.46 -8.00
CA ASP A 245 6.23 -19.23 -6.85
C ASP A 245 6.19 -18.47 -5.52
N GLY A 246 5.57 -17.28 -5.49
CA GLY A 246 5.43 -16.45 -4.30
C GLY A 246 5.65 -14.98 -4.60
N PHE A 247 5.37 -14.12 -3.61
CA PHE A 247 5.56 -12.69 -3.76
C PHE A 247 7.03 -12.26 -3.61
N VAL A 248 7.37 -11.09 -4.11
CA VAL A 248 8.63 -10.40 -3.84
C VAL A 248 8.34 -9.22 -2.91
N LEU A 249 9.09 -9.10 -1.82
CA LEU A 249 8.92 -7.99 -0.87
C LEU A 249 9.34 -6.67 -1.52
N GLY A 250 8.56 -5.61 -1.30
CA GLY A 250 8.88 -4.23 -1.67
C GLY A 250 8.81 -3.30 -0.47
N GLU A 251 9.36 -2.10 -0.60
CA GLU A 251 9.24 -1.04 0.39
C GLU A 251 8.74 0.25 -0.25
N GLY A 252 8.18 1.15 0.55
CA GLY A 252 7.71 2.45 0.08
C GLY A 252 6.61 3.04 0.93
N ALA A 253 6.02 4.12 0.43
CA ALA A 253 4.87 4.79 1.02
C ALA A 253 3.97 5.37 -0.07
N GLY A 254 2.69 5.51 0.25
CA GLY A 254 1.74 6.24 -0.58
C GLY A 254 0.65 6.87 0.28
N PHE A 255 0.40 8.16 0.01
CA PHE A 255 -0.60 8.96 0.70
C PHE A 255 -1.47 9.72 -0.28
N VAL A 256 -2.74 9.85 0.05
CA VAL A 256 -3.70 10.69 -0.66
C VAL A 256 -4.27 11.72 0.31
N LEU A 257 -4.54 12.92 -0.21
CA LEU A 257 -5.32 13.93 0.50
C LEU A 257 -6.78 13.81 0.04
N LEU A 258 -7.63 13.39 0.98
CA LEU A 258 -9.08 13.31 0.81
C LEU A 258 -9.72 14.60 1.33
N GLU A 259 -10.67 15.13 0.59
CA GLU A 259 -11.43 16.31 1.00
C GLU A 259 -12.93 16.12 0.77
N GLU A 260 -13.73 16.80 1.59
CA GLU A 260 -15.13 17.03 1.29
C GLU A 260 -15.24 17.88 0.01
N ALA A 261 -16.08 17.47 -0.93
CA ALA A 261 -16.12 18.06 -2.27
C ALA A 261 -16.41 19.57 -2.27
N GLU A 262 -17.34 20.03 -1.46
CA GLU A 262 -17.65 21.47 -1.36
C GLU A 262 -16.54 22.26 -0.64
N HIS A 263 -15.83 21.62 0.30
CA HIS A 263 -14.63 22.22 0.91
C HIS A 263 -13.56 22.42 -0.17
N ALA A 264 -13.27 21.39 -0.96
CA ALA A 264 -12.30 21.44 -2.06
C ALA A 264 -12.66 22.51 -3.10
N ARG A 265 -13.95 22.58 -3.51
CA ARG A 265 -14.45 23.60 -4.44
C ARG A 265 -14.29 25.03 -3.92
N ARG A 266 -14.67 25.27 -2.64
CA ARG A 266 -14.60 26.61 -2.03
C ARG A 266 -13.19 27.17 -1.97
N ARG A 267 -12.17 26.31 -1.79
CA ARG A 267 -10.78 26.73 -1.79
C ARG A 267 -10.12 26.70 -3.18
N GLY A 268 -10.86 26.31 -4.23
CA GLY A 268 -10.34 26.22 -5.60
C GLY A 268 -9.36 25.08 -5.84
N ALA A 269 -9.48 23.96 -5.10
CA ALA A 269 -8.63 22.81 -5.26
C ALA A 269 -8.77 22.16 -6.64
N ASN A 270 -7.68 21.66 -7.19
CA ASN A 270 -7.71 20.78 -8.34
C ASN A 270 -8.17 19.36 -7.89
N ILE A 271 -9.37 18.97 -8.28
CA ILE A 271 -9.91 17.65 -7.96
C ILE A 271 -9.39 16.62 -8.96
N LEU A 272 -8.70 15.61 -8.47
CA LEU A 272 -8.06 14.58 -9.27
C LEU A 272 -9.01 13.42 -9.60
N ALA A 273 -9.82 13.01 -8.63
CA ALA A 273 -10.80 11.94 -8.72
C ALA A 273 -11.80 12.04 -7.56
N GLU A 274 -12.87 11.28 -7.61
CA GLU A 274 -13.78 11.04 -6.47
C GLU A 274 -13.57 9.62 -5.92
N LEU A 275 -13.48 9.47 -4.59
CA LEU A 275 -13.52 8.17 -3.93
C LEU A 275 -14.98 7.80 -3.68
N THR A 276 -15.54 7.01 -4.59
CA THR A 276 -16.97 6.72 -4.62
C THR A 276 -17.34 5.47 -3.84
N GLY A 277 -16.46 4.47 -3.78
CA GLY A 277 -16.77 3.18 -3.16
C GLY A 277 -15.71 2.69 -2.18
N TYR A 278 -16.17 2.15 -1.05
CA TYR A 278 -15.38 1.45 -0.05
C TYR A 278 -16.11 0.19 0.40
N GLY A 279 -15.40 -0.94 0.42
CA GLY A 279 -15.90 -2.20 0.95
C GLY A 279 -14.84 -2.93 1.74
N THR A 280 -15.17 -3.37 2.95
CA THR A 280 -14.27 -4.13 3.80
C THR A 280 -14.96 -5.36 4.35
N THR A 281 -14.22 -6.48 4.45
CA THR A 281 -14.71 -7.78 4.96
C THR A 281 -13.60 -8.56 5.63
N ALA A 282 -13.97 -9.62 6.33
CA ALA A 282 -13.05 -10.61 6.87
C ALA A 282 -13.37 -12.01 6.34
N ASP A 283 -12.33 -12.77 5.99
CA ASP A 283 -12.44 -14.15 5.51
C ASP A 283 -12.91 -15.13 6.60
N ALA A 284 -12.48 -14.90 7.84
CA ALA A 284 -12.68 -15.81 8.96
C ALA A 284 -12.33 -17.28 8.59
N TYR A 285 -11.19 -17.48 7.92
CA TYR A 285 -10.79 -18.78 7.38
C TYR A 285 -9.43 -19.25 7.92
N ARG A 286 -8.33 -18.80 7.36
CA ARG A 286 -6.97 -19.14 7.79
C ARG A 286 -6.16 -17.86 8.02
N MET A 287 -5.05 -18.02 8.74
CA MET A 287 -4.19 -16.88 9.06
C MET A 287 -3.52 -16.28 7.81
N THR A 288 -3.09 -17.12 6.86
CA THR A 288 -2.32 -16.68 5.68
C THR A 288 -3.01 -16.97 4.36
N ASP A 289 -3.86 -18.01 4.28
CA ASP A 289 -4.50 -18.40 3.03
C ASP A 289 -5.90 -17.82 2.93
N PRO A 290 -6.29 -17.22 1.79
CA PRO A 290 -7.67 -16.88 1.53
C PRO A 290 -8.52 -18.15 1.31
N PRO A 291 -9.86 -18.08 1.50
CA PRO A 291 -10.75 -19.15 1.07
C PRO A 291 -10.57 -19.43 -0.42
N PRO A 292 -10.50 -20.70 -0.85
CA PRO A 292 -10.26 -21.03 -2.26
C PRO A 292 -11.32 -20.49 -3.24
N ASP A 293 -12.54 -20.23 -2.76
CA ASP A 293 -13.63 -19.63 -3.53
C ASP A 293 -13.57 -18.10 -3.60
N GLY A 294 -12.64 -17.46 -2.86
CA GLY A 294 -12.46 -16.00 -2.82
C GLY A 294 -13.66 -15.24 -2.25
N ARG A 295 -14.51 -15.89 -1.43
CA ARG A 295 -15.79 -15.30 -0.96
C ARG A 295 -15.63 -13.98 -0.20
N GLY A 296 -14.56 -13.84 0.61
CA GLY A 296 -14.28 -12.60 1.37
C GLY A 296 -13.93 -11.43 0.43
N ALA A 297 -13.01 -11.65 -0.50
CA ALA A 297 -12.65 -10.70 -1.54
C ALA A 297 -13.87 -10.33 -2.42
N ALA A 298 -14.67 -11.32 -2.83
CA ALA A 298 -15.90 -11.06 -3.58
C ALA A 298 -16.90 -10.22 -2.78
N ALA A 299 -17.02 -10.44 -1.48
CA ALA A 299 -17.90 -9.65 -0.62
C ALA A 299 -17.41 -8.21 -0.48
N ALA A 300 -16.09 -7.97 -0.32
CA ALA A 300 -15.51 -6.63 -0.27
C ALA A 300 -15.78 -5.84 -1.57
N MET A 301 -15.53 -6.46 -2.73
CA MET A 301 -15.84 -5.85 -4.03
C MET A 301 -17.32 -5.51 -4.20
N ARG A 302 -18.24 -6.39 -3.77
CA ARG A 302 -19.70 -6.11 -3.82
C ARG A 302 -20.10 -4.96 -2.90
N LEU A 303 -19.47 -4.86 -1.71
CA LEU A 303 -19.71 -3.75 -0.81
C LEU A 303 -19.25 -2.43 -1.43
N ALA A 304 -18.05 -2.41 -2.03
CA ALA A 304 -17.53 -1.23 -2.70
C ALA A 304 -18.42 -0.78 -3.88
N LEU A 305 -18.89 -1.72 -4.71
CA LEU A 305 -19.84 -1.45 -5.79
C LEU A 305 -21.16 -0.88 -5.28
N ARG A 306 -21.70 -1.45 -4.20
CA ARG A 306 -22.92 -0.95 -3.56
C ARG A 306 -22.73 0.47 -3.00
N ASP A 307 -21.59 0.71 -2.36
CA ASP A 307 -21.24 2.01 -1.80
C ASP A 307 -21.11 3.09 -2.88
N ALA A 308 -20.54 2.73 -4.02
CA ALA A 308 -20.41 3.57 -5.20
C ALA A 308 -21.70 3.72 -6.03
N GLU A 309 -22.75 2.96 -5.72
CA GLU A 309 -23.98 2.87 -6.53
C GLU A 309 -23.71 2.46 -7.98
N LEU A 310 -22.69 1.58 -8.20
CA LEU A 310 -22.27 1.12 -9.52
C LEU A 310 -22.57 -0.38 -9.70
N ASN A 311 -22.84 -0.75 -10.95
CA ASN A 311 -22.82 -2.13 -11.40
C ASN A 311 -21.40 -2.56 -11.78
N ALA A 312 -21.10 -3.85 -11.72
CA ALA A 312 -19.78 -4.37 -12.02
C ALA A 312 -19.32 -4.10 -13.48
N ASP A 313 -20.24 -4.04 -14.42
CA ASP A 313 -19.96 -3.75 -15.84
C ASP A 313 -19.56 -2.30 -16.14
N GLN A 314 -19.72 -1.40 -15.17
CA GLN A 314 -19.28 0.00 -15.26
C GLN A 314 -17.80 0.15 -14.81
N ILE A 315 -17.22 -0.85 -14.13
CA ILE A 315 -15.80 -0.84 -13.80
C ILE A 315 -14.98 -1.22 -15.03
N GLY A 316 -14.17 -0.29 -15.51
CA GLY A 316 -13.34 -0.52 -16.71
C GLY A 316 -11.98 -1.16 -16.38
N TYR A 317 -11.49 -1.00 -15.16
CA TYR A 317 -10.17 -1.50 -14.74
C TYR A 317 -10.16 -1.91 -13.27
N VAL A 318 -9.48 -3.01 -12.97
CA VAL A 318 -9.18 -3.48 -11.62
C VAL A 318 -7.67 -3.52 -11.42
N ASN A 319 -7.16 -2.70 -10.51
CA ASN A 319 -5.82 -2.89 -9.95
C ASN A 319 -5.93 -3.99 -8.89
N ALA A 320 -5.47 -5.17 -9.22
CA ALA A 320 -5.63 -6.35 -8.41
C ALA A 320 -4.64 -6.39 -7.24
N HIS A 321 -5.01 -7.11 -6.19
CA HIS A 321 -4.07 -7.47 -5.15
C HIS A 321 -2.89 -8.25 -5.73
N GLY A 322 -3.12 -9.27 -6.55
CA GLY A 322 -2.17 -9.92 -7.46
C GLY A 322 -0.74 -10.01 -6.94
N THR A 323 -0.50 -10.81 -5.90
CA THR A 323 0.80 -10.88 -5.20
C THR A 323 1.81 -11.82 -5.84
N SER A 324 1.43 -12.56 -6.89
CA SER A 324 2.25 -13.64 -7.47
C SER A 324 2.30 -14.90 -6.58
N THR A 325 1.33 -15.07 -5.67
CA THR A 325 1.22 -16.31 -4.89
C THR A 325 0.28 -17.30 -5.59
N PRO A 326 0.60 -18.61 -5.58
CA PRO A 326 -0.24 -19.62 -6.25
C PRO A 326 -1.70 -19.60 -5.79
N VAL A 327 -1.93 -19.50 -4.48
CA VAL A 327 -3.27 -19.57 -3.88
C VAL A 327 -4.00 -18.22 -3.97
N GLY A 328 -3.31 -17.11 -3.68
CA GLY A 328 -3.90 -15.78 -3.63
C GLY A 328 -4.44 -15.33 -4.98
N ASP A 329 -3.63 -15.41 -6.03
CA ASP A 329 -3.99 -14.95 -7.37
C ASP A 329 -5.16 -15.76 -7.97
N ALA A 330 -5.18 -17.08 -7.73
CA ALA A 330 -6.28 -17.95 -8.16
C ALA A 330 -7.59 -17.64 -7.41
N ALA A 331 -7.51 -17.36 -6.11
CA ALA A 331 -8.70 -17.00 -5.32
C ALA A 331 -9.24 -15.62 -5.74
N GLU A 332 -8.38 -14.63 -6.00
CA GLU A 332 -8.78 -13.32 -6.49
C GLU A 332 -9.40 -13.39 -7.89
N SER A 333 -8.83 -14.18 -8.81
CA SER A 333 -9.39 -14.40 -10.14
C SER A 333 -10.80 -14.95 -10.07
N ARG A 334 -11.04 -15.93 -9.19
CA ARG A 334 -12.39 -16.49 -8.93
C ARG A 334 -13.33 -15.46 -8.31
N ALA A 335 -12.85 -14.65 -7.38
CA ALA A 335 -13.63 -13.59 -6.75
C ALA A 335 -14.08 -12.54 -7.77
N ILE A 336 -13.17 -12.04 -8.62
CA ILE A 336 -13.49 -11.10 -9.70
C ILE A 336 -14.52 -11.73 -10.64
N ARG A 337 -14.31 -12.95 -11.11
CA ARG A 337 -15.27 -13.63 -11.99
C ARG A 337 -16.63 -13.79 -11.34
N THR A 338 -16.70 -14.09 -10.05
CA THR A 338 -17.94 -14.24 -9.28
C THR A 338 -18.71 -12.91 -9.14
N VAL A 339 -18.00 -11.79 -9.02
CA VAL A 339 -18.60 -10.44 -8.86
C VAL A 339 -19.02 -9.87 -10.20
N PHE A 340 -18.17 -9.99 -11.20
CA PHE A 340 -18.34 -9.35 -12.51
C PHE A 340 -19.20 -10.20 -13.47
N GLY A 341 -19.39 -11.51 -13.22
CA GLY A 341 -20.17 -12.38 -14.10
C GLY A 341 -19.67 -12.31 -15.54
N THR A 342 -20.54 -11.99 -16.49
CA THR A 342 -20.18 -11.84 -17.90
C THR A 342 -19.34 -10.61 -18.19
N ALA A 343 -19.34 -9.60 -17.32
CA ALA A 343 -18.46 -8.43 -17.44
C ALA A 343 -16.98 -8.77 -17.18
N ALA A 344 -16.71 -9.89 -16.48
CA ALA A 344 -15.36 -10.39 -16.25
C ALA A 344 -14.56 -10.69 -17.53
N ASP A 345 -15.24 -10.93 -18.65
CA ASP A 345 -14.57 -11.17 -19.94
C ASP A 345 -14.13 -9.86 -20.63
N ARG A 346 -14.52 -8.71 -20.10
CA ARG A 346 -14.22 -7.37 -20.67
C ARG A 346 -13.44 -6.46 -19.75
N VAL A 347 -13.52 -6.67 -18.42
CA VAL A 347 -12.78 -5.84 -17.47
C VAL A 347 -11.29 -6.13 -17.59
N ALA A 348 -10.49 -5.07 -17.71
CA ALA A 348 -9.04 -5.18 -17.65
C ALA A 348 -8.58 -5.31 -16.20
N VAL A 349 -7.65 -6.22 -15.94
CA VAL A 349 -7.06 -6.46 -14.61
C VAL A 349 -5.56 -6.33 -14.73
N SER A 350 -4.88 -5.69 -13.80
CA SER A 350 -3.42 -5.81 -13.71
C SER A 350 -2.90 -5.67 -12.28
N SER A 351 -1.67 -6.13 -12.05
CA SER A 351 -1.01 -5.99 -10.76
C SER A 351 0.27 -5.17 -10.88
N SER A 352 0.27 -4.02 -10.23
CA SER A 352 1.44 -3.15 -10.06
C SER A 352 2.60 -3.85 -9.36
N LYS A 353 2.28 -4.86 -8.52
CA LYS A 353 3.27 -5.65 -7.76
C LYS A 353 4.21 -6.47 -8.65
N SER A 354 3.86 -6.71 -9.91
CA SER A 354 4.77 -7.31 -10.89
C SER A 354 6.06 -6.48 -11.06
N MET A 355 5.98 -5.16 -10.84
CA MET A 355 7.08 -4.21 -11.07
C MET A 355 7.72 -3.66 -9.79
N ILE A 356 6.94 -3.48 -8.72
CA ILE A 356 7.43 -2.87 -7.48
C ILE A 356 7.56 -3.85 -6.31
N GLY A 357 7.10 -5.09 -6.49
CA GLY A 357 6.95 -6.04 -5.40
C GLY A 357 5.75 -5.72 -4.51
N HIS A 358 5.62 -6.44 -3.41
CA HIS A 358 4.54 -6.29 -2.45
C HIS A 358 4.96 -5.38 -1.29
N LEU A 359 4.38 -4.19 -1.20
CA LEU A 359 4.71 -3.18 -0.20
C LEU A 359 3.95 -3.38 1.13
N VAL A 360 3.36 -4.55 1.34
CA VAL A 360 2.62 -4.94 2.54
C VAL A 360 1.62 -3.85 2.98
N ALA A 361 1.80 -3.23 4.13
CA ALA A 361 0.87 -2.22 4.67
C ALA A 361 0.75 -0.97 3.78
N ALA A 362 1.78 -0.62 3.02
CA ALA A 362 1.79 0.53 2.12
C ALA A 362 1.09 0.29 0.77
N GLY A 363 0.80 -0.98 0.41
CA GLY A 363 0.35 -1.37 -0.93
C GLY A 363 -0.79 -0.52 -1.46
N GLY A 364 -1.91 -0.48 -0.75
CA GLY A 364 -3.10 0.28 -1.18
C GLY A 364 -2.86 1.79 -1.34
N GLY A 365 -1.96 2.36 -0.53
CA GLY A 365 -1.58 3.78 -0.60
C GLY A 365 -0.80 4.13 -1.86
N VAL A 366 0.00 3.19 -2.39
CA VAL A 366 0.75 3.35 -3.65
C VAL A 366 -0.12 3.00 -4.86
N GLU A 367 -0.97 2.00 -4.74
CA GLU A 367 -1.79 1.48 -5.84
C GLU A 367 -2.96 2.40 -6.20
N LEU A 368 -3.57 3.08 -5.22
CA LEU A 368 -4.67 4.01 -5.50
C LEU A 368 -4.23 5.21 -6.38
N PRO A 369 -3.09 5.88 -6.15
CA PRO A 369 -2.54 6.85 -7.10
C PRO A 369 -2.33 6.30 -8.52
N ILE A 370 -1.88 5.04 -8.66
CA ILE A 370 -1.75 4.40 -9.99
C ILE A 370 -3.13 4.26 -10.66
N CYS A 371 -4.18 3.90 -9.91
CA CYS A 371 -5.56 3.84 -10.40
C CYS A 371 -6.05 5.19 -10.89
N VAL A 372 -5.83 6.25 -10.11
CA VAL A 372 -6.20 7.63 -10.49
C VAL A 372 -5.46 8.06 -11.76
N MET A 373 -4.15 7.79 -11.84
CA MET A 373 -3.35 8.13 -13.04
C MET A 373 -3.77 7.31 -14.26
N ALA A 374 -4.08 6.02 -14.10
CA ALA A 374 -4.58 5.19 -15.21
C ALA A 374 -5.89 5.76 -15.77
N MET A 375 -6.84 6.13 -14.92
CA MET A 375 -8.11 6.74 -15.28
C MET A 375 -7.91 8.11 -15.97
N ARG A 376 -7.05 8.96 -15.42
CA ARG A 376 -6.81 10.32 -15.95
C ARG A 376 -6.13 10.31 -17.30
N ASN A 377 -5.17 9.40 -17.51
CA ASN A 377 -4.39 9.32 -18.76
C ASN A 377 -5.01 8.38 -19.80
N GLY A 378 -6.00 7.56 -19.43
CA GLY A 378 -6.56 6.54 -20.31
C GLY A 378 -5.56 5.46 -20.69
N VAL A 379 -4.61 5.13 -19.80
CA VAL A 379 -3.56 4.13 -20.03
C VAL A 379 -3.52 3.18 -18.85
N LEU A 380 -3.72 1.90 -19.11
CA LEU A 380 -3.69 0.84 -18.10
C LEU A 380 -2.29 0.22 -18.03
N PRO A 381 -1.63 0.25 -16.83
CA PRO A 381 -0.34 -0.41 -16.66
C PRO A 381 -0.46 -1.93 -16.82
N PRO A 382 0.59 -2.61 -17.32
CA PRO A 382 0.57 -4.07 -17.50
C PRO A 382 0.84 -4.83 -16.21
N THR A 383 0.47 -6.11 -16.22
CA THR A 383 1.13 -7.14 -15.42
C THR A 383 2.32 -7.66 -16.24
N ILE A 384 3.55 -7.38 -15.83
CA ILE A 384 4.73 -7.92 -16.49
C ILE A 384 5.03 -9.35 -16.05
N ASN A 385 5.87 -10.05 -16.81
CA ASN A 385 6.26 -11.45 -16.55
C ASN A 385 5.09 -12.45 -16.69
N TYR A 386 4.02 -12.08 -17.38
CA TYR A 386 2.93 -12.98 -17.72
C TYR A 386 3.27 -13.71 -19.02
N ASP A 387 3.99 -14.84 -18.89
CA ASP A 387 4.52 -15.60 -20.02
C ASP A 387 3.70 -16.86 -20.29
N THR A 388 3.20 -17.50 -19.22
CA THR A 388 2.46 -18.76 -19.30
C THR A 388 1.09 -18.61 -18.64
N PRO A 389 -0.01 -18.61 -19.42
CA PRO A 389 -1.36 -18.55 -18.87
C PRO A 389 -1.64 -19.68 -17.88
N ASP A 390 -2.27 -19.34 -16.75
CA ASP A 390 -2.74 -20.29 -15.75
C ASP A 390 -4.24 -20.53 -15.97
N PRO A 391 -4.72 -21.80 -16.14
CA PRO A 391 -6.14 -22.08 -16.28
C PRO A 391 -7.02 -21.60 -15.10
N ASP A 392 -6.44 -21.51 -13.90
CA ASP A 392 -7.12 -20.99 -12.69
C ASP A 392 -7.19 -19.47 -12.65
N CYS A 393 -6.41 -18.79 -13.50
CA CYS A 393 -6.34 -17.34 -13.64
C CYS A 393 -6.74 -16.95 -15.08
N ASN A 394 -8.02 -16.87 -15.37
CA ASN A 394 -8.57 -16.77 -16.73
C ASN A 394 -9.25 -15.43 -17.03
N LEU A 395 -8.62 -14.31 -16.63
CA LEU A 395 -9.06 -12.95 -16.91
C LEU A 395 -8.09 -12.24 -17.88
N ASP A 396 -8.42 -11.02 -18.30
CA ASP A 396 -7.51 -10.17 -19.08
C ASP A 396 -6.58 -9.39 -18.14
N TYR A 397 -5.35 -9.87 -17.97
CA TYR A 397 -4.38 -9.29 -17.02
C TYR A 397 -3.52 -8.16 -17.60
N VAL A 398 -3.91 -7.57 -18.72
CA VAL A 398 -3.10 -6.57 -19.47
C VAL A 398 -1.65 -7.07 -19.61
N PRO A 399 -1.42 -8.17 -20.33
CA PRO A 399 -0.13 -8.90 -20.27
C PRO A 399 1.00 -8.09 -20.89
N ASN A 400 2.07 -7.89 -20.10
CA ASN A 400 3.39 -7.39 -20.48
C ASN A 400 3.48 -5.99 -21.13
N HIS A 401 2.42 -5.46 -21.68
CA HIS A 401 2.40 -4.15 -22.35
C HIS A 401 1.22 -3.31 -21.88
N ALA A 402 1.47 -2.02 -21.62
CA ALA A 402 0.41 -1.08 -21.27
C ALA A 402 -0.62 -0.97 -22.42
N ARG A 403 -1.85 -0.65 -22.04
CA ARG A 403 -2.97 -0.55 -22.99
C ARG A 403 -3.65 0.81 -22.88
N GLU A 404 -3.85 1.48 -24.00
CA GLU A 404 -4.65 2.69 -24.07
C GLU A 404 -6.14 2.34 -24.10
N VAL A 405 -6.82 2.64 -23.00
CA VAL A 405 -8.26 2.42 -22.80
C VAL A 405 -8.80 3.48 -21.86
N PRO A 406 -9.71 4.35 -22.30
CA PRO A 406 -10.38 5.28 -21.40
C PRO A 406 -11.28 4.52 -20.44
N VAL A 407 -11.18 4.85 -19.16
CA VAL A 407 -11.99 4.28 -18.08
C VAL A 407 -12.47 5.40 -17.18
N ASP A 408 -13.70 5.29 -16.65
CA ASP A 408 -14.30 6.29 -15.78
C ASP A 408 -14.40 5.80 -14.33
N HIS A 409 -14.40 4.48 -14.11
CA HIS A 409 -14.44 3.86 -12.79
C HIS A 409 -13.38 2.79 -12.69
N VAL A 410 -12.57 2.84 -11.63
CA VAL A 410 -11.47 1.93 -11.37
C VAL A 410 -11.59 1.34 -9.96
N MET A 411 -11.41 0.05 -9.85
CA MET A 411 -11.38 -0.65 -8.56
C MET A 411 -9.94 -0.98 -8.16
N SER A 412 -9.59 -0.80 -6.89
CA SER A 412 -8.32 -1.23 -6.29
C SER A 412 -8.59 -2.24 -5.19
N ASN A 413 -7.95 -3.40 -5.26
CA ASN A 413 -8.14 -4.51 -4.32
C ASN A 413 -6.90 -4.73 -3.46
N ASN A 414 -7.10 -4.86 -2.15
CA ASN A 414 -6.06 -5.22 -1.20
C ASN A 414 -6.59 -6.27 -0.22
N PHE A 415 -5.97 -7.46 -0.22
CA PHE A 415 -6.35 -8.59 0.60
C PHE A 415 -5.19 -8.99 1.52
N GLY A 416 -5.41 -8.92 2.84
CA GLY A 416 -4.36 -9.08 3.83
C GLY A 416 -4.31 -10.45 4.49
N PHE A 417 -3.14 -10.83 4.95
CA PHE A 417 -3.01 -11.91 5.93
C PHE A 417 -3.89 -11.59 7.15
N GLY A 418 -4.42 -12.61 7.81
CA GLY A 418 -5.48 -12.46 8.81
C GLY A 418 -6.88 -12.43 8.20
N GLY A 419 -6.98 -12.33 6.85
CA GLY A 419 -8.23 -12.38 6.10
C GLY A 419 -8.95 -11.05 5.97
N GLN A 420 -8.28 -9.91 6.20
CA GLN A 420 -8.84 -8.60 5.93
C GLN A 420 -8.84 -8.33 4.43
N ASN A 421 -10.01 -7.96 3.90
CA ASN A 421 -10.19 -7.64 2.49
C ASN A 421 -10.73 -6.23 2.34
N VAL A 422 -10.11 -5.44 1.47
CA VAL A 422 -10.56 -4.09 1.14
C VAL A 422 -10.62 -3.93 -0.37
N SER A 423 -11.69 -3.30 -0.84
CA SER A 423 -11.84 -2.82 -2.21
C SER A 423 -12.24 -1.34 -2.19
N LEU A 424 -11.50 -0.52 -2.93
CA LEU A 424 -11.78 0.90 -3.15
C LEU A 424 -12.24 1.11 -4.59
N ILE A 425 -13.14 2.08 -4.82
CA ILE A 425 -13.51 2.52 -6.16
C ILE A 425 -13.27 4.01 -6.28
N VAL A 426 -12.50 4.40 -7.29
CA VAL A 426 -12.34 5.78 -7.70
C VAL A 426 -13.05 6.02 -9.02
N SER A 427 -13.68 7.18 -9.13
CA SER A 427 -14.43 7.59 -10.30
C SER A 427 -13.91 8.92 -10.83
N ARG A 428 -14.04 9.13 -12.13
CA ARG A 428 -13.75 10.40 -12.76
C ARG A 428 -14.64 11.49 -12.14
N TRP A 429 -14.03 12.59 -11.77
CA TRP A 429 -14.77 13.73 -11.25
C TRP A 429 -15.58 14.40 -12.36
N SER A 430 -16.89 14.50 -12.19
CA SER A 430 -17.80 15.10 -13.17
C SER A 430 -18.05 16.60 -12.99
N GLY A 431 -17.70 17.13 -11.83
CA GLY A 431 -17.91 18.56 -11.52
C GLY A 431 -19.32 18.93 -11.05
N ASP A 432 -20.27 17.99 -11.07
CA ASP A 432 -21.70 18.21 -10.73
C ASP A 432 -21.99 18.00 -9.25
#